data_26be4e0f48cf2717bbd4213e7a52a758
#
_entry.id   26be4e0f48cf2717bbd4213e7a52a758
#
_cell.length_a   1.000
_cell.length_b   1.000
_cell.length_c   1.000
_cell.angle_alpha   90.00
_cell.angle_beta   90.00
_cell.angle_gamma   90.00
#
_symmetry.space_group_name_H-M   'P 1'
#
loop_
_entity.id
_entity.type
_entity.pdbx_description
1 polymer ?
#
loop_
_entity_poly.entity_id
_entity_poly.type
_entity_poly.pdbx_seq_one_letter_code
_entity_poly.pdbx_strand_id
1 'polypeptide(L)'
;SEMFELKDQTGENFFRTISVSLVCAKCKAANKGASCTHNQDLIPPWKSAAKLDMVRALYKDQGDLMQRESMGSITDDATSLFESSKVHAFMTERPVDLTFSPEYVFMAFDPNGGGTSQMALVSMVLENEDLIVVGIDTAPTDKHEQIEQMLKQHVRSLRGVPRLKHAYIIFLPENNLGQEAEHARHMLRNERKLYTVHEKKKAGVCTTHARKEAFAITLLSYFNSGNIHFSSQCICANPMMDANTRLVRTKTEFKKQLMQFRKMILQPAQAFKDAKFVYSGKAKKGMKDDLVMTLMIGA
;
A
#
# COMPACT_ATOMS: atom_id res chain seq x y z
N SER A 1 -10.02 -2.93 12.43
CA SER A 1 -10.24 -1.59 12.98
C SER A 1 -9.36 -1.47 14.23
N GLU A 2 -8.58 -0.40 14.32
CA GLU A 2 -7.61 -0.16 15.41
C GLU A 2 -8.21 -0.32 16.82
N MET A 3 -9.52 -0.10 16.97
CA MET A 3 -10.23 -0.21 18.24
C MET A 3 -10.25 -1.64 18.79
N PHE A 4 -10.22 -2.67 17.96
CA PHE A 4 -10.19 -4.09 18.39
C PHE A 4 -8.79 -4.61 18.70
N GLU A 5 -7.76 -3.82 18.36
CA GLU A 5 -6.35 -4.14 18.64
C GLU A 5 -5.84 -3.45 19.91
N LEU A 6 -6.69 -2.62 20.56
CA LEU A 6 -6.36 -1.98 21.83
C LEU A 6 -6.17 -3.04 22.93
N LYS A 7 -5.03 -3.03 23.57
CA LYS A 7 -4.69 -3.91 24.68
C LYS A 7 -4.73 -3.13 26.00
N ASP A 8 -5.13 -3.80 27.04
CA ASP A 8 -5.05 -3.29 28.39
C ASP A 8 -3.61 -3.35 28.95
N GLN A 9 -3.43 -2.95 30.20
CA GLN A 9 -2.12 -2.96 30.86
C GLN A 9 -1.55 -4.38 31.06
N THR A 10 -2.38 -5.42 30.93
CA THR A 10 -1.97 -6.83 31.02
C THR A 10 -1.62 -7.43 29.67
N GLY A 11 -1.83 -6.70 28.57
CA GLY A 11 -1.59 -7.16 27.19
C GLY A 11 -2.77 -7.92 26.58
N GLU A 12 -3.91 -8.02 27.29
CA GLU A 12 -5.14 -8.59 26.75
C GLU A 12 -5.91 -7.55 25.92
N ASN A 13 -6.72 -8.04 24.97
CA ASN A 13 -7.56 -7.16 24.15
C ASN A 13 -8.59 -6.45 25.01
N PHE A 14 -8.63 -5.11 24.95
CA PHE A 14 -9.57 -4.28 25.69
C PHE A 14 -11.03 -4.57 25.34
N PHE A 15 -11.29 -4.96 24.09
CA PHE A 15 -12.64 -5.33 23.62
C PHE A 15 -12.67 -6.82 23.23
N ARG A 16 -13.67 -7.54 23.76
CA ARG A 16 -13.98 -8.88 23.29
C ARG A 16 -14.99 -8.80 22.15
N THR A 17 -14.62 -9.31 20.99
CA THR A 17 -15.53 -9.36 19.84
C THR A 17 -16.36 -10.64 19.90
N ILE A 18 -17.68 -10.51 19.98
CA ILE A 18 -18.61 -11.62 19.83
C ILE A 18 -19.24 -11.48 18.45
N SER A 19 -18.93 -12.42 17.55
CA SER A 19 -19.54 -12.46 16.22
C SER A 19 -20.59 -13.58 16.18
N VAL A 20 -21.84 -13.20 15.98
CA VAL A 20 -22.94 -14.15 15.83
C VAL A 20 -23.38 -14.15 14.36
N SER A 21 -23.10 -15.24 13.66
CA SER A 21 -23.52 -15.41 12.27
C SER A 21 -24.75 -16.32 12.16
N LEU A 22 -25.57 -16.12 11.09
CA LEU A 22 -26.72 -16.95 10.78
C LEU A 22 -26.32 -18.43 10.53
N VAL A 23 -25.10 -18.65 10.09
CA VAL A 23 -24.55 -19.98 9.83
C VAL A 23 -23.41 -20.24 10.81
N CYS A 24 -23.50 -21.31 11.59
CA CYS A 24 -22.44 -21.68 12.52
C CYS A 24 -21.15 -22.08 11.75
N ALA A 25 -20.00 -21.95 12.40
CA ALA A 25 -18.70 -22.24 11.80
C ALA A 25 -18.59 -23.65 11.20
N LYS A 26 -19.18 -24.66 11.87
CA LYS A 26 -19.22 -26.05 11.39
C LYS A 26 -20.01 -26.22 10.09
N CYS A 27 -21.20 -25.60 10.01
CA CYS A 27 -22.03 -25.67 8.81
C CYS A 27 -21.41 -24.85 7.67
N LYS A 28 -20.72 -23.76 7.98
CA LYS A 28 -19.98 -22.97 6.99
C LYS A 28 -18.84 -23.79 6.39
N ALA A 29 -18.05 -24.46 7.21
CA ALA A 29 -16.96 -25.31 6.75
C ALA A 29 -17.45 -26.52 5.94
N ALA A 30 -18.64 -27.05 6.29
CA ALA A 30 -19.26 -28.18 5.57
C ALA A 30 -20.10 -27.77 4.35
N ASN A 31 -20.11 -26.50 3.95
CA ASN A 31 -20.94 -25.94 2.86
C ASN A 31 -22.48 -26.20 3.02
N LYS A 32 -22.93 -26.40 4.26
CA LYS A 32 -24.32 -26.68 4.62
C LYS A 32 -25.05 -25.44 5.19
N GLY A 33 -24.66 -24.25 4.73
CA GLY A 33 -25.17 -22.99 5.28
C GLY A 33 -26.67 -22.80 5.16
N ALA A 34 -27.29 -23.27 4.07
CA ALA A 34 -28.74 -23.12 3.81
C ALA A 34 -29.60 -23.92 4.81
N SER A 35 -29.09 -24.99 5.38
CA SER A 35 -29.79 -25.86 6.35
C SER A 35 -29.33 -25.69 7.80
N CYS A 36 -28.57 -24.64 8.11
CA CYS A 36 -28.05 -24.42 9.46
C CYS A 36 -29.12 -23.84 10.38
N THR A 37 -29.45 -24.61 11.41
CA THR A 37 -30.40 -24.19 12.47
C THR A 37 -29.73 -23.96 13.84
N HIS A 38 -28.42 -24.21 13.95
CA HIS A 38 -27.71 -24.23 15.24
C HIS A 38 -27.64 -22.88 15.97
N ASN A 39 -27.78 -21.77 15.28
CA ASN A 39 -27.72 -20.42 15.85
C ASN A 39 -29.08 -19.75 15.87
N GLN A 40 -30.19 -20.45 15.64
CA GLN A 40 -31.51 -19.84 15.54
C GLN A 40 -31.92 -19.10 16.82
N ASP A 41 -31.57 -19.64 17.98
CA ASP A 41 -31.88 -19.02 19.28
C ASP A 41 -31.06 -17.76 19.57
N LEU A 42 -29.97 -17.55 18.85
CA LEU A 42 -29.08 -16.38 18.98
C LEU A 42 -29.40 -15.29 17.96
N ILE A 43 -30.33 -15.55 17.04
CA ILE A 43 -30.63 -14.67 15.93
C ILE A 43 -31.95 -13.95 16.21
N PRO A 44 -31.97 -12.60 16.13
CA PRO A 44 -33.21 -11.87 16.28
C PRO A 44 -34.30 -12.35 15.30
N PRO A 45 -35.59 -12.43 15.71
CA PRO A 45 -36.68 -12.96 14.88
C PRO A 45 -36.88 -12.27 13.53
N TRP A 46 -36.42 -11.01 13.42
CA TRP A 46 -36.47 -10.26 12.13
C TRP A 46 -35.37 -10.65 11.13
N LYS A 47 -34.36 -11.47 11.50
CA LYS A 47 -33.35 -12.02 10.60
C LYS A 47 -33.72 -13.43 10.17
N SER A 48 -34.77 -13.61 9.39
CA SER A 48 -35.16 -14.91 8.83
C SER A 48 -34.36 -15.25 7.56
N ALA A 49 -34.29 -16.55 7.21
CA ALA A 49 -33.66 -17.03 5.98
C ALA A 49 -34.28 -16.37 4.71
N ALA A 50 -35.60 -16.20 4.70
CA ALA A 50 -36.30 -15.52 3.60
C ALA A 50 -35.87 -14.05 3.44
N LYS A 51 -35.68 -13.33 4.56
CA LYS A 51 -35.13 -11.95 4.52
C LYS A 51 -33.68 -11.93 4.06
N LEU A 52 -32.88 -12.94 4.39
CA LEU A 52 -31.51 -13.03 3.92
C LEU A 52 -31.43 -13.19 2.39
N ASP A 53 -32.31 -13.98 1.79
CA ASP A 53 -32.37 -14.15 0.35
C ASP A 53 -32.85 -12.88 -0.36
N MET A 54 -33.79 -12.15 0.27
CA MET A 54 -34.21 -10.83 -0.21
C MET A 54 -33.07 -9.81 -0.17
N VAL A 55 -32.31 -9.80 0.93
CA VAL A 55 -31.11 -8.95 1.08
C VAL A 55 -30.04 -9.35 0.06
N ARG A 56 -29.82 -10.65 -0.18
CA ARG A 56 -28.89 -11.11 -1.23
C ARG A 56 -29.31 -10.65 -2.62
N ALA A 57 -30.61 -10.65 -2.91
CA ALA A 57 -31.13 -10.14 -4.18
C ALA A 57 -30.95 -8.62 -4.33
N LEU A 58 -31.10 -7.86 -3.24
CA LEU A 58 -30.87 -6.42 -3.23
C LEU A 58 -29.40 -6.03 -3.42
N TYR A 59 -28.49 -6.83 -2.86
CA TYR A 59 -27.03 -6.59 -2.93
C TYR A 59 -26.32 -7.48 -3.94
N LYS A 60 -27.02 -7.95 -4.99
CA LYS A 60 -26.54 -8.95 -5.95
C LYS A 60 -25.13 -8.65 -6.49
N ASP A 61 -24.81 -7.38 -6.72
CA ASP A 61 -23.53 -6.94 -7.29
C ASP A 61 -22.64 -6.21 -6.24
N GLN A 62 -23.03 -6.23 -4.96
CA GLN A 62 -22.35 -5.54 -3.87
C GLN A 62 -22.10 -6.48 -2.69
N GLY A 63 -21.37 -7.58 -2.95
CA GLY A 63 -21.11 -8.64 -1.98
C GLY A 63 -20.50 -8.14 -0.66
N ASP A 64 -19.58 -7.18 -0.73
CA ASP A 64 -18.90 -6.60 0.43
C ASP A 64 -19.86 -5.78 1.30
N LEU A 65 -20.75 -5.00 0.67
CA LEU A 65 -21.78 -4.23 1.37
C LEU A 65 -22.76 -5.16 2.07
N MET A 66 -23.14 -6.26 1.42
CA MET A 66 -23.99 -7.30 1.99
C MET A 66 -23.32 -7.94 3.21
N GLN A 67 -22.03 -8.29 3.12
CA GLN A 67 -21.30 -8.91 4.23
C GLN A 67 -21.22 -7.95 5.42
N ARG A 68 -20.91 -6.68 5.18
CA ARG A 68 -20.80 -5.66 6.22
C ARG A 68 -22.15 -5.35 6.87
N GLU A 69 -23.16 -5.02 6.07
CA GLU A 69 -24.44 -4.52 6.57
C GLU A 69 -25.38 -5.64 7.06
N SER A 70 -25.34 -6.79 6.43
CA SER A 70 -26.28 -7.89 6.72
C SER A 70 -25.67 -8.99 7.59
N MET A 71 -24.37 -9.24 7.47
CA MET A 71 -23.69 -10.31 8.20
C MET A 71 -22.85 -9.79 9.37
N GLY A 72 -22.69 -8.47 9.51
CA GLY A 72 -21.87 -7.85 10.56
C GLY A 72 -20.40 -8.24 10.45
N SER A 73 -19.97 -8.67 9.26
CA SER A 73 -18.58 -9.03 9.01
C SER A 73 -17.75 -7.76 8.89
N ILE A 74 -16.55 -7.78 9.47
CA ILE A 74 -15.56 -6.75 9.19
C ILE A 74 -15.06 -7.03 7.77
N THR A 75 -15.51 -6.23 6.81
CA THR A 75 -15.04 -6.28 5.42
C THR A 75 -14.21 -5.05 5.14
N ASP A 76 -13.37 -5.14 4.13
CA ASP A 76 -12.71 -3.97 3.58
C ASP A 76 -13.76 -2.96 3.10
N ASP A 77 -13.45 -1.68 3.24
CA ASP A 77 -14.25 -0.63 2.65
C ASP A 77 -14.30 -0.85 1.13
N ALA A 78 -15.51 -0.84 0.54
CA ALA A 78 -15.69 -1.00 -0.91
C ALA A 78 -14.88 0.00 -1.76
N THR A 79 -14.37 1.06 -1.14
CA THR A 79 -13.46 2.02 -1.76
C THR A 79 -11.99 1.67 -1.56
N SER A 80 -11.66 0.68 -0.71
CA SER A 80 -10.27 0.26 -0.48
C SER A 80 -9.67 -0.27 -1.78
N LEU A 81 -8.50 0.25 -2.17
CA LEU A 81 -7.83 -0.24 -3.38
C LEU A 81 -7.22 -1.63 -3.15
N PHE A 82 -6.62 -1.83 -1.98
CA PHE A 82 -5.94 -3.07 -1.63
C PHE A 82 -6.75 -3.84 -0.60
N GLU A 83 -6.90 -5.13 -0.80
CA GLU A 83 -7.54 -6.03 0.16
C GLU A 83 -6.67 -6.16 1.41
N SER A 84 -7.27 -6.01 2.60
CA SER A 84 -6.55 -6.04 3.89
C SER A 84 -5.76 -7.34 4.09
N SER A 85 -6.31 -8.47 3.66
CA SER A 85 -5.63 -9.78 3.72
C SER A 85 -4.34 -9.79 2.92
N LYS A 86 -4.35 -9.21 1.71
CA LYS A 86 -3.18 -9.12 0.81
C LYS A 86 -2.12 -8.17 1.37
N VAL A 87 -2.54 -7.01 1.89
CA VAL A 87 -1.64 -6.08 2.57
C VAL A 87 -1.01 -6.75 3.80
N HIS A 88 -1.82 -7.49 4.57
CA HIS A 88 -1.31 -8.20 5.74
C HIS A 88 -0.28 -9.26 5.32
N ALA A 89 -0.58 -10.09 4.33
CA ALA A 89 0.35 -11.08 3.78
C ALA A 89 1.69 -10.41 3.39
N PHE A 90 1.66 -9.41 2.51
CA PHE A 90 2.86 -8.65 2.10
C PHE A 90 3.70 -8.14 3.28
N MET A 91 3.04 -7.70 4.37
CA MET A 91 3.74 -7.12 5.53
C MET A 91 4.27 -8.16 6.51
N THR A 92 3.70 -9.37 6.56
CA THR A 92 4.00 -10.41 7.55
C THR A 92 4.66 -11.65 6.97
N GLU A 93 4.61 -11.84 5.67
CA GLU A 93 5.31 -12.92 5.00
C GLU A 93 6.83 -12.84 5.25
N ARG A 94 7.47 -14.00 5.23
CA ARG A 94 8.92 -14.07 5.37
C ARG A 94 9.56 -13.28 4.21
N PRO A 95 10.44 -12.32 4.51
CA PRO A 95 11.16 -11.61 3.48
C PRO A 95 11.96 -12.55 2.58
N VAL A 96 12.03 -12.23 1.29
CA VAL A 96 12.72 -13.05 0.31
C VAL A 96 14.19 -12.63 0.15
N ASP A 97 15.05 -13.59 -0.10
CA ASP A 97 16.44 -13.34 -0.47
C ASP A 97 16.52 -13.16 -1.99
N LEU A 98 17.28 -12.17 -2.45
CA LEU A 98 17.56 -12.05 -3.87
C LEU A 98 18.38 -13.26 -4.34
N THR A 99 17.90 -13.99 -5.33
CA THR A 99 18.57 -15.20 -5.84
C THR A 99 19.71 -14.86 -6.78
N PHE A 100 19.64 -13.70 -7.45
CA PHE A 100 20.69 -13.21 -8.35
C PHE A 100 21.02 -11.73 -8.07
N SER A 101 22.01 -11.20 -8.76
CA SER A 101 22.33 -9.78 -8.73
C SER A 101 21.57 -9.08 -9.86
N PRO A 102 20.55 -8.28 -9.54
CA PRO A 102 19.77 -7.59 -10.56
C PRO A 102 20.61 -6.56 -11.32
N GLU A 103 20.33 -6.40 -12.60
CA GLU A 103 21.00 -5.40 -13.42
C GLU A 103 20.53 -3.98 -13.05
N TYR A 104 19.25 -3.84 -12.71
CA TYR A 104 18.60 -2.57 -12.40
C TYR A 104 17.95 -2.58 -11.02
N VAL A 105 18.08 -1.45 -10.33
CA VAL A 105 17.28 -1.08 -9.14
C VAL A 105 16.47 0.15 -9.52
N PHE A 106 15.16 0.06 -9.45
CA PHE A 106 14.27 1.20 -9.63
C PHE A 106 14.12 1.93 -8.30
N MET A 107 14.52 3.19 -8.25
CA MET A 107 14.45 4.04 -7.07
C MET A 107 13.47 5.17 -7.31
N ALA A 108 12.24 4.99 -6.86
CA ALA A 108 11.20 6.01 -6.94
C ALA A 108 11.30 6.99 -5.77
N PHE A 109 10.99 8.24 -6.04
CA PHE A 109 11.06 9.34 -5.07
C PHE A 109 9.86 10.27 -5.24
N ASP A 110 9.12 10.44 -4.16
CA ASP A 110 8.06 11.45 -4.03
C ASP A 110 8.59 12.59 -3.15
N PRO A 111 8.86 13.78 -3.72
CA PRO A 111 9.30 14.92 -2.95
C PRO A 111 8.15 15.46 -2.11
N ASN A 112 8.46 15.92 -0.89
CA ASN A 112 7.47 16.56 -0.04
C ASN A 112 7.01 17.91 -0.65
N GLY A 113 5.73 17.97 -1.03
CA GLY A 113 5.09 19.19 -1.52
C GLY A 113 4.69 20.20 -0.44
N GLY A 114 5.11 19.97 0.83
CA GLY A 114 4.73 20.80 1.98
C GLY A 114 3.46 20.31 2.69
N GLY A 115 3.06 21.00 3.75
CA GLY A 115 1.90 20.67 4.56
C GLY A 115 2.07 19.38 5.38
N THR A 116 1.15 18.44 5.25
CA THR A 116 1.16 17.14 5.95
C THR A 116 1.85 16.03 5.18
N SER A 117 2.29 16.28 3.96
CA SER A 117 3.03 15.33 3.12
C SER A 117 4.39 15.01 3.72
N GLN A 118 4.91 13.85 3.36
CA GLN A 118 6.27 13.41 3.68
C GLN A 118 7.00 13.13 2.39
N MET A 119 8.31 13.40 2.36
CA MET A 119 9.10 12.80 1.31
C MET A 119 9.16 11.28 1.49
N ALA A 120 9.11 10.57 0.39
CA ALA A 120 9.15 9.11 0.37
C ALA A 120 10.15 8.60 -0.69
N LEU A 121 10.84 7.52 -0.34
CA LEU A 121 11.73 6.75 -1.21
C LEU A 121 11.34 5.28 -1.13
N VAL A 122 11.15 4.67 -2.29
CA VAL A 122 10.99 3.21 -2.39
C VAL A 122 11.91 2.71 -3.48
N SER A 123 12.75 1.74 -3.14
CA SER A 123 13.61 1.05 -4.10
C SER A 123 13.16 -0.37 -4.27
N MET A 124 13.12 -0.83 -5.51
CA MET A 124 12.63 -2.15 -5.87
C MET A 124 13.43 -2.77 -7.02
N VAL A 125 13.36 -4.07 -7.12
CA VAL A 125 13.88 -4.85 -8.22
C VAL A 125 12.79 -5.79 -8.73
N LEU A 126 12.89 -6.16 -10.00
CA LEU A 126 12.02 -7.18 -10.60
C LEU A 126 12.86 -8.46 -10.75
N GLU A 127 12.38 -9.54 -10.15
CA GLU A 127 13.00 -10.87 -10.23
C GLU A 127 11.96 -11.88 -10.70
N ASN A 128 12.11 -12.37 -11.93
CA ASN A 128 11.09 -13.12 -12.66
C ASN A 128 9.82 -12.27 -12.82
N GLU A 129 8.75 -12.61 -12.13
CA GLU A 129 7.49 -11.84 -12.11
C GLU A 129 7.25 -11.16 -10.75
N ASP A 130 8.21 -11.29 -9.82
CA ASP A 130 8.09 -10.76 -8.47
C ASP A 130 8.67 -9.35 -8.38
N LEU A 131 7.90 -8.45 -7.80
CA LEU A 131 8.32 -7.11 -7.40
C LEU A 131 8.88 -7.16 -5.98
N ILE A 132 10.19 -6.98 -5.83
CA ILE A 132 10.85 -7.08 -4.52
C ILE A 132 11.28 -5.71 -4.04
N VAL A 133 10.72 -5.25 -2.92
CA VAL A 133 11.09 -3.99 -2.27
C VAL A 133 12.40 -4.18 -1.51
N VAL A 134 13.45 -3.49 -1.97
CA VAL A 134 14.81 -3.56 -1.42
C VAL A 134 15.21 -2.37 -0.58
N GLY A 135 14.39 -1.32 -0.55
CA GLY A 135 14.64 -0.15 0.29
C GLY A 135 13.40 0.73 0.46
N ILE A 136 13.23 1.27 1.67
CA ILE A 136 12.14 2.20 1.99
C ILE A 136 12.63 3.29 2.95
N ASP A 137 12.35 4.55 2.63
CA ASP A 137 12.61 5.67 3.52
C ASP A 137 11.47 6.69 3.44
N THR A 138 11.23 7.38 4.54
CA THR A 138 10.30 8.51 4.60
C THR A 138 10.75 9.53 5.63
N ALA A 139 10.50 10.80 5.38
CA ALA A 139 10.80 11.87 6.33
C ALA A 139 9.84 13.05 6.19
N PRO A 140 9.39 13.65 7.29
CA PRO A 140 8.55 14.84 7.31
C PRO A 140 9.43 16.11 7.13
N THR A 141 10.14 16.19 6.01
CA THR A 141 11.07 17.31 5.76
C THR A 141 10.90 17.87 4.36
N ASP A 142 11.00 19.19 4.26
CA ASP A 142 11.10 19.98 3.03
C ASP A 142 12.49 20.64 2.88
N LYS A 143 13.39 20.42 3.86
CA LYS A 143 14.73 21.00 3.86
C LYS A 143 15.64 20.28 2.88
N HIS A 144 16.13 21.00 1.87
CA HIS A 144 16.99 20.45 0.82
C HIS A 144 18.21 19.68 1.34
N GLU A 145 18.86 20.16 2.39
CA GLU A 145 20.03 19.49 2.98
C GLU A 145 19.67 18.10 3.55
N GLN A 146 18.54 18.00 4.22
CA GLN A 146 18.05 16.72 4.80
C GLN A 146 17.61 15.76 3.70
N ILE A 147 16.97 16.28 2.65
CA ILE A 147 16.59 15.51 1.47
C ILE A 147 17.84 14.96 0.77
N GLU A 148 18.84 15.81 0.54
CA GLU A 148 20.11 15.42 -0.07
C GLU A 148 20.83 14.34 0.75
N GLN A 149 20.92 14.55 2.07
CA GLN A 149 21.53 13.58 2.98
C GLN A 149 20.80 12.23 2.90
N MET A 150 19.48 12.23 2.91
CA MET A 150 18.70 10.99 2.86
C MET A 150 18.85 10.30 1.52
N LEU A 151 18.76 11.00 0.39
CA LEU A 151 18.96 10.46 -0.94
C LEU A 151 20.34 9.79 -1.08
N LYS A 152 21.40 10.49 -0.70
CA LYS A 152 22.78 9.98 -0.73
C LYS A 152 22.97 8.77 0.19
N GLN A 153 22.42 8.83 1.40
CA GLN A 153 22.51 7.72 2.35
C GLN A 153 21.76 6.50 1.86
N HIS A 154 20.59 6.68 1.25
CA HIS A 154 19.82 5.59 0.65
C HIS A 154 20.62 4.90 -0.47
N VAL A 155 21.18 5.67 -1.41
CA VAL A 155 22.03 5.13 -2.49
C VAL A 155 23.25 4.38 -1.92
N ARG A 156 23.94 4.94 -0.93
CA ARG A 156 25.07 4.28 -0.27
C ARG A 156 24.66 2.96 0.38
N SER A 157 23.51 2.95 1.06
CA SER A 157 22.99 1.75 1.72
C SER A 157 22.60 0.67 0.70
N LEU A 158 21.99 1.02 -0.44
CA LEU A 158 21.76 0.10 -1.54
C LEU A 158 23.06 -0.50 -2.06
N ARG A 159 24.11 0.32 -2.23
CA ARG A 159 25.45 -0.14 -2.66
C ARG A 159 26.13 -1.03 -1.61
N GLY A 160 25.74 -0.91 -0.33
CA GLY A 160 26.19 -1.79 0.75
C GLY A 160 25.59 -3.19 0.69
N VAL A 161 24.46 -3.39 0.01
CA VAL A 161 23.86 -4.71 -0.19
C VAL A 161 24.66 -5.49 -1.26
N PRO A 162 25.25 -6.65 -0.94
CA PRO A 162 26.17 -7.36 -1.85
C PRO A 162 25.57 -7.61 -3.25
N ARG A 163 24.31 -8.03 -3.32
CA ARG A 163 23.62 -8.31 -4.60
C ARG A 163 23.30 -7.05 -5.41
N LEU A 164 23.18 -5.88 -4.77
CA LEU A 164 22.82 -4.61 -5.42
C LEU A 164 24.04 -3.73 -5.73
N LYS A 165 25.23 -4.10 -5.22
CA LYS A 165 26.45 -3.28 -5.29
C LYS A 165 26.78 -2.78 -6.69
N HIS A 166 26.54 -3.59 -7.71
CA HIS A 166 26.93 -3.31 -9.10
C HIS A 166 25.75 -2.94 -10.01
N ALA A 167 24.53 -2.98 -9.50
CA ALA A 167 23.33 -2.65 -10.27
C ALA A 167 23.31 -1.20 -10.74
N TYR A 168 22.67 -0.95 -11.86
CA TYR A 168 22.32 0.40 -12.27
C TYR A 168 21.13 0.88 -11.46
N ILE A 169 21.16 2.10 -10.94
CA ILE A 169 20.04 2.71 -10.25
C ILE A 169 19.28 3.57 -11.26
N ILE A 170 18.04 3.24 -11.50
CA ILE A 170 17.11 4.03 -12.31
C ILE A 170 16.31 4.89 -11.38
N PHE A 171 16.62 6.19 -11.34
CA PHE A 171 15.99 7.15 -10.45
C PHE A 171 14.74 7.75 -11.09
N LEU A 172 13.61 7.61 -10.40
CA LEU A 172 12.25 7.95 -10.82
C LEU A 172 11.65 9.01 -9.87
N PRO A 173 12.14 10.28 -9.86
CA PRO A 173 11.52 11.30 -9.03
C PRO A 173 10.16 11.69 -9.61
N GLU A 174 9.14 11.90 -8.76
CA GLU A 174 7.88 12.49 -9.18
C GLU A 174 8.09 13.95 -9.60
N ASN A 175 7.53 14.34 -10.75
CA ASN A 175 7.68 15.68 -11.32
C ASN A 175 6.35 16.41 -11.48
N ASN A 176 5.54 16.44 -10.43
CA ASN A 176 4.29 17.23 -10.44
C ASN A 176 4.52 18.69 -10.01
N LEU A 177 5.53 18.93 -9.18
CA LEU A 177 5.84 20.23 -8.58
C LEU A 177 6.94 20.99 -9.34
N GLY A 178 7.50 20.39 -10.39
CA GLY A 178 8.35 21.05 -11.38
C GLY A 178 9.83 21.13 -11.05
N GLN A 179 10.25 21.72 -9.93
CA GLN A 179 11.68 21.94 -9.64
C GLN A 179 12.29 20.86 -8.73
N GLU A 180 11.51 20.21 -7.90
CA GLU A 180 11.98 19.24 -6.90
C GLU A 180 12.65 18.02 -7.53
N ALA A 181 12.11 17.53 -8.65
CA ALA A 181 12.71 16.42 -9.39
C ALA A 181 14.08 16.78 -9.96
N GLU A 182 14.23 18.02 -10.50
CA GLU A 182 15.52 18.53 -10.98
C GLU A 182 16.51 18.74 -9.85
N HIS A 183 16.06 19.25 -8.70
CA HIS A 183 16.92 19.37 -7.52
C HIS A 183 17.40 18.01 -7.04
N ALA A 184 16.52 17.04 -6.90
CA ALA A 184 16.88 15.67 -6.49
C ALA A 184 17.86 15.03 -7.48
N ARG A 185 17.65 15.19 -8.78
CA ARG A 185 18.59 14.77 -9.82
C ARG A 185 19.96 15.43 -9.62
N HIS A 186 19.98 16.73 -9.37
CA HIS A 186 21.23 17.48 -9.17
C HIS A 186 21.99 17.01 -7.94
N MET A 187 21.31 16.70 -6.84
CA MET A 187 21.89 16.15 -5.61
C MET A 187 22.61 14.80 -5.85
N LEU A 188 22.09 13.99 -6.78
CA LEU A 188 22.61 12.67 -7.11
C LEU A 188 23.50 12.62 -8.36
N ARG A 189 23.81 13.76 -8.99
CA ARG A 189 24.54 13.84 -10.28
C ARG A 189 25.91 13.15 -10.29
N ASN A 190 26.55 13.03 -9.15
CA ASN A 190 27.89 12.44 -9.02
C ASN A 190 27.85 10.96 -8.61
N GLU A 191 26.65 10.39 -8.42
CA GLU A 191 26.51 8.97 -8.06
C GLU A 191 26.75 8.10 -9.29
N ARG A 192 27.70 7.14 -9.14
CA ARG A 192 28.04 6.24 -10.25
C ARG A 192 26.89 5.30 -10.58
N LYS A 193 26.69 4.98 -11.88
CA LYS A 193 25.65 4.08 -12.36
C LYS A 193 24.24 4.47 -11.84
N LEU A 194 23.96 5.76 -11.72
CA LEU A 194 22.65 6.29 -11.42
C LEU A 194 22.16 7.11 -12.61
N TYR A 195 20.98 6.77 -13.10
CA TYR A 195 20.35 7.38 -14.26
C TYR A 195 18.98 7.90 -13.88
N THR A 196 18.75 9.19 -14.08
CA THR A 196 17.42 9.80 -13.84
C THR A 196 16.58 9.64 -15.11
N VAL A 197 15.35 9.17 -14.94
CA VAL A 197 14.36 9.16 -16.02
C VAL A 197 13.97 10.58 -16.38
N HIS A 198 13.78 10.83 -17.67
CA HIS A 198 13.34 12.13 -18.19
C HIS A 198 12.10 11.97 -19.05
N GLU A 199 11.13 12.83 -18.83
CA GLU A 199 9.94 12.95 -19.67
C GLU A 199 9.88 14.37 -20.28
N LYS A 200 9.75 14.44 -21.61
CA LYS A 200 9.67 15.72 -22.34
C LYS A 200 10.77 16.72 -21.93
N LYS A 201 12.01 16.25 -21.77
CA LYS A 201 13.20 17.01 -21.34
C LYS A 201 13.20 17.46 -19.87
N LYS A 202 12.25 17.04 -19.04
CA LYS A 202 12.23 17.29 -17.60
C LYS A 202 12.62 16.02 -16.85
N ALA A 203 13.37 16.16 -15.76
CA ALA A 203 13.69 15.05 -14.91
C ALA A 203 12.41 14.52 -14.24
N GLY A 204 12.29 13.19 -14.18
CA GLY A 204 11.25 12.52 -13.41
C GLY A 204 10.02 12.10 -14.20
N VAL A 205 9.06 11.58 -13.44
CA VAL A 205 7.81 10.99 -13.91
C VAL A 205 6.66 11.92 -13.54
N CYS A 206 5.86 12.32 -14.52
CA CYS A 206 4.66 13.12 -14.28
C CYS A 206 3.47 12.20 -13.97
N THR A 207 2.87 12.31 -12.79
CA THR A 207 1.73 11.49 -12.36
C THR A 207 0.39 12.15 -12.68
N THR A 208 0.00 12.10 -13.97
CA THR A 208 -1.36 12.51 -14.38
C THR A 208 -2.42 11.54 -13.85
N HIS A 209 -3.70 11.92 -13.88
CA HIS A 209 -4.80 11.06 -13.48
C HIS A 209 -4.81 9.69 -14.16
N ALA A 210 -4.66 9.68 -15.49
CA ALA A 210 -4.62 8.43 -16.26
C ALA A 210 -3.42 7.55 -15.88
N ARG A 211 -2.27 8.15 -15.61
CA ARG A 211 -1.08 7.40 -15.16
C ARG A 211 -1.23 6.89 -13.74
N LYS A 212 -1.81 7.67 -12.83
CA LYS A 212 -2.12 7.19 -11.47
C LYS A 212 -3.03 5.97 -11.52
N GLU A 213 -4.01 5.97 -12.39
CA GLU A 213 -4.88 4.82 -12.61
C GLU A 213 -4.10 3.61 -13.13
N ALA A 214 -3.27 3.79 -14.16
CA ALA A 214 -2.44 2.72 -14.70
C ALA A 214 -1.48 2.15 -13.63
N PHE A 215 -0.79 3.00 -12.89
CA PHE A 215 0.10 2.60 -11.80
C PHE A 215 -0.65 1.86 -10.68
N ALA A 216 -1.85 2.35 -10.32
CA ALA A 216 -2.69 1.71 -9.31
C ALA A 216 -3.11 0.30 -9.74
N ILE A 217 -3.51 0.13 -11.01
CA ILE A 217 -3.90 -1.17 -11.58
C ILE A 217 -2.69 -2.12 -11.61
N THR A 218 -1.52 -1.64 -12.04
CA THR A 218 -0.30 -2.44 -12.05
C THR A 218 0.06 -2.92 -10.64
N LEU A 219 0.11 -2.02 -9.67
CA LEU A 219 0.43 -2.38 -8.29
C LEU A 219 -0.63 -3.34 -7.69
N LEU A 220 -1.92 -3.10 -8.00
CA LEU A 220 -3.00 -3.99 -7.58
C LEU A 220 -2.82 -5.41 -8.13
N SER A 221 -2.33 -5.56 -9.37
CA SER A 221 -2.07 -6.88 -9.94
C SER A 221 -0.99 -7.63 -9.17
N TYR A 222 0.10 -6.98 -8.75
CA TYR A 222 1.13 -7.58 -7.90
C TYR A 222 0.57 -8.03 -6.54
N PHE A 223 -0.28 -7.21 -5.91
CA PHE A 223 -0.94 -7.60 -4.65
C PHE A 223 -1.89 -8.79 -4.83
N ASN A 224 -2.67 -8.81 -5.91
CA ASN A 224 -3.64 -9.86 -6.18
C ASN A 224 -2.99 -11.19 -6.51
N SER A 225 -1.90 -11.19 -7.29
CA SER A 225 -1.14 -12.39 -7.62
C SER A 225 -0.25 -12.87 -6.46
N GLY A 226 0.00 -12.03 -5.45
CA GLY A 226 0.94 -12.34 -4.38
C GLY A 226 2.42 -12.18 -4.78
N ASN A 227 2.68 -11.51 -5.90
CA ASN A 227 4.02 -11.32 -6.48
C ASN A 227 4.67 -10.00 -6.01
N ILE A 228 4.45 -9.61 -4.75
CA ILE A 228 5.11 -8.46 -4.14
C ILE A 228 5.67 -8.85 -2.78
N HIS A 229 6.96 -8.59 -2.57
CA HIS A 229 7.68 -9.03 -1.40
C HIS A 229 8.62 -7.95 -0.85
N PHE A 230 9.01 -8.09 0.42
CA PHE A 230 10.17 -7.39 0.95
C PHE A 230 11.41 -8.26 0.82
N SER A 231 12.54 -7.66 0.45
CA SER A 231 13.84 -8.31 0.57
C SER A 231 14.20 -8.52 2.04
N SER A 232 14.86 -9.65 2.35
CA SER A 232 15.48 -9.88 3.67
C SER A 232 16.53 -8.81 4.02
N GLN A 233 17.13 -8.21 2.99
CA GLN A 233 18.12 -7.13 3.10
C GLN A 233 17.52 -5.76 2.77
N CYS A 234 16.18 -5.59 2.95
CA CYS A 234 15.52 -4.30 2.72
C CYS A 234 16.14 -3.23 3.60
N ILE A 235 16.68 -2.19 2.97
CA ILE A 235 17.32 -1.07 3.67
C ILE A 235 16.29 -0.02 4.11
N CYS A 236 16.60 0.63 5.24
CA CYS A 236 16.01 1.89 5.63
C CYS A 236 17.15 2.76 6.14
N ALA A 237 17.44 3.84 5.44
CA ALA A 237 18.66 4.62 5.61
C ALA A 237 18.44 6.00 6.20
N ASN A 238 17.19 6.33 6.61
CA ASN A 238 16.85 7.65 7.13
C ASN A 238 17.75 8.04 8.32
N PRO A 239 18.64 9.05 8.15
CA PRO A 239 19.58 9.45 9.20
C PRO A 239 18.92 10.17 10.38
N MET A 240 17.67 10.62 10.22
CA MET A 240 16.91 11.33 11.26
C MET A 240 16.14 10.37 12.19
N MET A 241 16.23 9.07 11.95
CA MET A 241 15.57 8.04 12.75
C MET A 241 16.60 7.12 13.41
N ASP A 242 16.26 6.62 14.60
CA ASP A 242 17.07 5.60 15.27
C ASP A 242 17.26 4.36 14.39
N ALA A 243 18.51 3.93 14.23
CA ALA A 243 18.92 2.87 13.33
C ALA A 243 18.22 1.53 13.61
N ASN A 244 17.92 1.24 14.88
CA ASN A 244 17.32 -0.05 15.29
C ASN A 244 15.82 -0.11 15.01
N THR A 245 15.13 1.01 14.97
CA THR A 245 13.66 1.07 14.86
C THR A 245 13.16 1.61 13.53
N ARG A 246 14.00 2.30 12.75
CA ARG A 246 13.59 3.01 11.53
C ARG A 246 12.89 2.12 10.51
N LEU A 247 13.40 0.92 10.23
CA LEU A 247 12.77 0.00 9.27
C LEU A 247 11.37 -0.44 9.73
N VAL A 248 11.25 -0.81 11.02
CA VAL A 248 9.96 -1.25 11.60
C VAL A 248 8.95 -0.10 11.58
N ARG A 249 9.36 1.10 11.97
CA ARG A 249 8.49 2.29 11.94
C ARG A 249 8.06 2.64 10.51
N THR A 250 8.98 2.62 9.55
CA THR A 250 8.65 2.93 8.15
C THR A 250 7.73 1.86 7.55
N LYS A 251 7.95 0.57 7.85
CA LYS A 251 7.03 -0.51 7.44
C LYS A 251 5.65 -0.35 8.07
N THR A 252 5.57 0.04 9.34
CA THR A 252 4.29 0.29 10.01
C THR A 252 3.53 1.43 9.35
N GLU A 253 4.21 2.54 9.06
CA GLU A 253 3.60 3.66 8.33
C GLU A 253 3.18 3.24 6.91
N PHE A 254 3.99 2.46 6.22
CA PHE A 254 3.67 1.95 4.90
C PHE A 254 2.41 1.06 4.91
N LYS A 255 2.32 0.11 5.86
CA LYS A 255 1.11 -0.70 6.08
C LYS A 255 -0.12 0.19 6.25
N LYS A 256 -0.02 1.21 7.10
CA LYS A 256 -1.10 2.15 7.36
C LYS A 256 -1.55 2.88 6.10
N GLN A 257 -0.60 3.37 5.29
CA GLN A 257 -0.90 4.05 4.03
C GLN A 257 -1.58 3.11 3.02
N LEU A 258 -1.10 1.86 2.86
CA LEU A 258 -1.73 0.84 2.00
C LEU A 258 -3.18 0.55 2.43
N MET A 259 -3.42 0.36 3.72
CA MET A 259 -4.75 0.10 4.28
C MET A 259 -5.71 1.28 4.11
N GLN A 260 -5.19 2.49 3.98
CA GLN A 260 -5.97 3.73 3.84
C GLN A 260 -6.16 4.17 2.38
N PHE A 261 -5.44 3.55 1.44
CA PHE A 261 -5.47 3.95 0.04
C PHE A 261 -6.81 3.55 -0.61
N ARG A 262 -7.45 4.50 -1.29
CA ARG A 262 -8.82 4.38 -1.79
C ARG A 262 -8.91 4.67 -3.28
N LYS A 263 -9.85 3.96 -3.93
CA LYS A 263 -10.40 4.30 -5.25
C LYS A 263 -11.75 4.98 -5.03
N MET A 264 -11.85 6.25 -5.36
CA MET A 264 -13.06 7.03 -5.15
C MET A 264 -13.64 7.48 -6.49
N ILE A 265 -14.96 7.49 -6.61
CA ILE A 265 -15.66 8.02 -7.79
C ILE A 265 -15.60 9.54 -7.73
N LEU A 266 -14.90 10.17 -8.66
CA LEU A 266 -14.87 11.62 -8.84
C LEU A 266 -16.10 12.10 -9.61
N GLN A 267 -16.46 11.37 -10.68
CA GLN A 267 -17.64 11.62 -11.49
C GLN A 267 -18.30 10.29 -11.82
N PRO A 268 -19.60 10.10 -11.51
CA PRO A 268 -20.31 8.89 -11.88
C PRO A 268 -20.42 8.78 -13.40
N ALA A 269 -20.58 7.56 -13.90
CA ALA A 269 -20.84 7.30 -15.29
C ALA A 269 -22.11 8.04 -15.75
N GLN A 270 -22.07 8.63 -16.95
CA GLN A 270 -23.19 9.26 -17.62
C GLN A 270 -23.42 8.57 -18.97
N ALA A 271 -24.54 8.85 -19.63
CA ALA A 271 -24.97 8.14 -20.84
C ALA A 271 -23.92 8.00 -21.97
N PHE A 272 -22.88 8.87 -22.00
CA PHE A 272 -21.80 8.82 -22.98
C PHE A 272 -20.42 9.11 -22.38
N LYS A 273 -20.25 8.97 -21.06
CA LYS A 273 -18.97 9.22 -20.37
C LYS A 273 -18.76 8.17 -19.29
N ASP A 274 -17.59 7.55 -19.33
CA ASP A 274 -17.17 6.63 -18.28
C ASP A 274 -17.02 7.30 -16.93
N ALA A 275 -17.16 6.51 -15.86
CA ALA A 275 -16.90 6.99 -14.51
C ALA A 275 -15.42 7.42 -14.37
N LYS A 276 -15.20 8.57 -13.75
CA LYS A 276 -13.84 9.01 -13.40
C LYS A 276 -13.53 8.66 -11.96
N PHE A 277 -12.36 8.09 -11.76
CA PHE A 277 -11.88 7.67 -10.45
C PHE A 277 -10.70 8.52 -9.97
N VAL A 278 -10.60 8.71 -8.67
CA VAL A 278 -9.43 9.27 -7.99
C VAL A 278 -8.83 8.21 -7.08
N TYR A 279 -7.52 8.07 -7.15
CA TYR A 279 -6.74 7.14 -6.33
C TYR A 279 -5.94 7.96 -5.32
N SER A 280 -6.23 7.81 -4.02
CA SER A 280 -5.56 8.57 -2.96
C SER A 280 -5.72 7.92 -1.59
N GLY A 281 -4.70 8.05 -0.76
CA GLY A 281 -4.74 7.74 0.67
C GLY A 281 -5.15 8.93 1.54
N LYS A 282 -5.32 10.13 0.93
CA LYS A 282 -5.62 11.39 1.65
C LYS A 282 -7.11 11.68 1.77
N ALA A 283 -7.95 10.64 1.93
CA ALA A 283 -9.40 10.78 2.03
C ALA A 283 -9.85 11.59 3.27
N LYS A 284 -9.04 11.64 4.34
CA LYS A 284 -9.30 12.43 5.55
C LYS A 284 -8.08 13.29 5.88
N LYS A 285 -8.32 14.42 6.57
CA LYS A 285 -7.24 15.32 7.04
C LYS A 285 -6.23 14.54 7.90
N GLY A 286 -4.95 14.69 7.59
CA GLY A 286 -3.85 14.04 8.30
C GLY A 286 -3.48 12.63 7.81
N MET A 287 -4.22 12.07 6.85
CA MET A 287 -3.82 10.83 6.17
C MET A 287 -2.72 11.10 5.14
N LYS A 288 -1.87 10.10 4.92
CA LYS A 288 -0.73 10.14 4.02
C LYS A 288 -0.82 9.01 3.01
N ASP A 289 -0.24 9.21 1.84
CA ASP A 289 -0.14 8.21 0.77
C ASP A 289 1.22 8.22 0.06
N ASP A 290 2.15 8.98 0.59
CA ASP A 290 3.43 9.29 -0.07
C ASP A 290 4.24 8.01 -0.39
N LEU A 291 4.34 7.03 0.54
CA LEU A 291 5.01 5.74 0.29
C LEU A 291 4.28 4.87 -0.74
N VAL A 292 2.94 4.89 -0.73
CA VAL A 292 2.15 4.12 -1.70
C VAL A 292 2.29 4.73 -3.09
N MET A 293 2.22 6.05 -3.19
CA MET A 293 2.45 6.77 -4.45
C MET A 293 3.83 6.48 -5.01
N THR A 294 4.85 6.51 -4.15
CA THR A 294 6.23 6.22 -4.55
C THR A 294 6.37 4.76 -5.02
N LEU A 295 5.76 3.80 -4.33
CA LEU A 295 5.74 2.41 -4.78
C LEU A 295 5.04 2.26 -6.14
N MET A 296 3.91 2.95 -6.35
CA MET A 296 3.17 2.94 -7.62
C MET A 296 3.99 3.48 -8.80
N ILE A 297 4.80 4.52 -8.56
CA ILE A 297 5.68 5.10 -9.59
C ILE A 297 6.78 4.12 -10.01
N GLY A 298 7.25 3.29 -9.10
CA GLY A 298 8.35 2.37 -9.34
C GLY A 298 7.94 0.99 -9.85
N ALA A 299 6.69 0.58 -9.63
CA ALA A 299 6.13 -0.70 -10.07
C ALA A 299 5.67 -0.63 -11.54
#